data_201244ef0ae2e44e4de1b49597dd86c2
#
_entry.id   201244ef0ae2e44e4de1b49597dd86c2
#
_cell.length_a   1.000
_cell.length_b   1.000
_cell.length_c   1.000
_cell.angle_alpha   90.00
_cell.angle_beta   90.00
_cell.angle_gamma   90.00
#
_symmetry.space_group_name_H-M   'P 1'
#
loop_
_entity.id
_entity.type
_entity.pdbx_description
1 polymer ?
#
loop_
_entity_poly.entity_id
_entity_poly.type
_entity_poly.pdbx_seq_one_letter_code
_entity_poly.pdbx_strand_id
1 'polypeptide(L)'
;MKTNQELKNAALAALKGKWTSSVVATLVLFACMMVTMILAVMVEGIADPTLESESMSVWSIIILYGFLFLIYYPLALVGYYNAFKDVLKNDDGKVVSNMFAGTFKTYPRALGLSLLYMIFVFLWALLLYIPGIIKALAYMMSPYILKDHPELSPNQALNLSIKMMKGHKFDLFCLMLSFLGWSFLAIFTLGIGYLWLAPYMSATLAAFYQDVKAEYEGRQPAAA
;
A
#
# COMPACT_ATOMS: atom_id res chain seq x y z
N MET A 1 -20.40 -0.46 11.37
CA MET A 1 -18.95 -0.25 11.16
C MET A 1 -18.27 -0.02 12.50
N LYS A 2 -17.06 -0.52 12.69
CA LYS A 2 -16.25 -0.35 13.91
C LYS A 2 -15.74 1.08 14.04
N THR A 3 -15.54 1.53 15.27
CA THR A 3 -14.91 2.83 15.54
C THR A 3 -13.41 2.81 15.23
N ASN A 4 -12.81 4.00 15.00
CA ASN A 4 -11.37 4.12 14.76
C ASN A 4 -10.54 3.48 15.89
N GLN A 5 -11.01 3.56 17.13
CA GLN A 5 -10.31 2.97 18.27
C GLN A 5 -10.39 1.45 18.27
N GLU A 6 -11.54 0.88 17.92
CA GLU A 6 -11.70 -0.58 17.79
C GLU A 6 -10.84 -1.14 16.68
N LEU A 7 -10.75 -0.45 15.52
CA LEU A 7 -9.88 -0.85 14.42
C LEU A 7 -8.39 -0.83 14.82
N LYS A 8 -7.97 0.21 15.53
CA LYS A 8 -6.61 0.34 16.07
C LYS A 8 -6.29 -0.72 17.10
N ASN A 9 -7.23 -1.02 18.00
CA ASN A 9 -7.08 -2.06 19.00
C ASN A 9 -6.99 -3.45 18.36
N ALA A 10 -7.79 -3.71 17.33
CA ALA A 10 -7.71 -4.96 16.56
C ALA A 10 -6.35 -5.13 15.88
N ALA A 11 -5.80 -4.05 15.31
CA ALA A 11 -4.47 -4.05 14.72
C ALA A 11 -3.37 -4.31 15.77
N LEU A 12 -3.42 -3.65 16.92
CA LEU A 12 -2.45 -3.86 18.01
C LEU A 12 -2.53 -5.30 18.54
N ALA A 13 -3.74 -5.85 18.71
CA ALA A 13 -3.94 -7.22 19.14
C ALA A 13 -3.34 -8.22 18.13
N ALA A 14 -3.55 -8.00 16.83
CA ALA A 14 -3.01 -8.85 15.76
C ALA A 14 -1.47 -8.77 15.65
N LEU A 15 -0.88 -7.61 15.94
CA LEU A 15 0.57 -7.40 15.95
C LEU A 15 1.25 -7.94 17.20
N LYS A 16 0.51 -8.23 18.27
CA LYS A 16 1.07 -8.77 19.52
C LYS A 16 1.81 -10.09 19.25
N GLY A 17 3.08 -10.14 19.61
CA GLY A 17 3.98 -11.28 19.34
C GLY A 17 4.53 -11.33 17.90
N LYS A 18 4.10 -10.44 16.99
CA LYS A 18 4.54 -10.39 15.58
C LYS A 18 5.27 -9.08 15.21
N TRP A 19 5.56 -8.24 16.21
CA TRP A 19 6.20 -6.94 15.98
C TRP A 19 7.55 -7.05 15.26
N THR A 20 8.39 -8.01 15.66
CA THR A 20 9.72 -8.19 15.05
C THR A 20 9.59 -8.48 13.55
N SER A 21 8.76 -9.45 13.15
CA SER A 21 8.58 -9.78 11.73
C SER A 21 7.90 -8.64 10.94
N SER A 22 7.05 -7.86 11.58
CA SER A 22 6.38 -6.70 10.97
C SER A 22 7.35 -5.53 10.74
N VAL A 23 8.21 -5.24 11.71
CA VAL A 23 9.28 -4.24 11.59
C VAL A 23 10.31 -4.68 10.54
N VAL A 24 10.69 -5.96 10.55
CA VAL A 24 11.60 -6.51 9.53
C VAL A 24 10.98 -6.39 8.13
N ALA A 25 9.70 -6.64 7.95
CA ALA A 25 9.02 -6.44 6.66
C ALA A 25 9.08 -4.98 6.19
N THR A 26 8.93 -4.03 7.10
CA THR A 26 9.06 -2.60 6.79
C THR A 26 10.50 -2.24 6.42
N LEU A 27 11.49 -2.75 7.16
CA LEU A 27 12.91 -2.57 6.84
C LEU A 27 13.26 -3.17 5.46
N VAL A 28 12.77 -4.37 5.16
CA VAL A 28 12.98 -5.01 3.86
C VAL A 28 12.35 -4.19 2.75
N LEU A 29 11.14 -3.67 2.94
CA LEU A 29 10.50 -2.80 1.95
C LEU A 29 11.34 -1.52 1.73
N PHE A 30 11.86 -0.91 2.80
CA PHE A 30 12.73 0.25 2.71
C PHE A 30 14.06 -0.07 2.01
N ALA A 31 14.65 -1.22 2.33
CA ALA A 31 15.86 -1.72 1.66
C ALA A 31 15.63 -1.95 0.16
N CYS A 32 14.49 -2.53 -0.23
CA CYS A 32 14.12 -2.69 -1.64
C CYS A 32 14.02 -1.34 -2.35
N MET A 33 13.46 -0.32 -1.70
CA MET A 33 13.42 1.03 -2.25
C MET A 33 14.83 1.60 -2.45
N MET A 34 15.69 1.48 -1.44
CA MET A 34 17.07 1.97 -1.50
C MET A 34 17.88 1.25 -2.59
N VAL A 35 17.76 -0.08 -2.70
CA VAL A 35 18.41 -0.87 -3.76
C VAL A 35 17.93 -0.40 -5.14
N THR A 36 16.64 -0.16 -5.31
CA THR A 36 16.06 0.34 -6.57
C THR A 36 16.64 1.70 -6.94
N MET A 37 16.78 2.61 -5.97
CA MET A 37 17.40 3.92 -6.18
C MET A 37 18.88 3.80 -6.54
N ILE A 38 19.65 2.95 -5.84
CA ILE A 38 21.08 2.71 -6.11
C ILE A 38 21.25 2.14 -7.53
N LEU A 39 20.43 1.17 -7.92
CA LEU A 39 20.48 0.59 -9.27
C LEU A 39 20.21 1.64 -10.35
N ALA A 40 19.26 2.53 -10.13
CA ALA A 40 18.95 3.60 -11.06
C ALA A 40 20.14 4.56 -11.24
N VAL A 41 20.78 4.96 -10.14
CA VAL A 41 22.01 5.82 -10.17
C VAL A 41 23.18 5.09 -10.84
N MET A 42 23.37 3.80 -10.59
CA MET A 42 24.42 3.01 -11.25
C MET A 42 24.21 2.92 -12.76
N VAL A 43 22.95 2.69 -13.20
CA VAL A 43 22.63 2.65 -14.64
C VAL A 43 22.91 4.00 -15.30
N GLU A 44 22.63 5.10 -14.62
CA GLU A 44 22.95 6.44 -15.10
C GLU A 44 24.46 6.64 -15.25
N GLY A 45 25.27 6.29 -14.24
CA GLY A 45 26.73 6.41 -14.31
C GLY A 45 27.37 5.57 -15.42
N ILE A 46 26.71 4.46 -15.81
CA ILE A 46 27.14 3.64 -16.97
C ILE A 46 26.72 4.33 -18.29
N ALA A 47 25.54 4.94 -18.33
CA ALA A 47 24.99 5.56 -19.53
C ALA A 47 25.64 6.90 -19.85
N ASP A 48 26.06 7.66 -18.85
CA ASP A 48 26.75 8.94 -18.98
C ASP A 48 27.97 9.00 -18.04
N PRO A 49 29.14 8.51 -18.48
CA PRO A 49 30.36 8.54 -17.66
C PRO A 49 30.92 9.95 -17.40
N THR A 50 30.42 10.95 -18.11
CA THR A 50 30.98 12.31 -18.05
C THR A 50 30.41 13.15 -16.94
N LEU A 51 29.31 12.75 -16.30
CA LEU A 51 28.56 13.37 -15.18
C LEU A 51 29.05 14.79 -14.78
N GLU A 52 29.30 15.67 -15.77
CA GLU A 52 29.71 17.06 -15.53
C GLU A 52 28.50 17.95 -15.16
N SER A 53 27.28 17.44 -15.31
CA SER A 53 26.08 18.22 -14.96
C SER A 53 25.64 17.92 -13.52
N GLU A 54 25.58 18.95 -12.70
CA GLU A 54 24.99 18.91 -11.34
C GLU A 54 23.49 18.53 -11.32
N SER A 55 22.85 18.38 -12.48
CA SER A 55 21.44 17.99 -12.61
C SER A 55 21.29 16.58 -13.18
N MET A 56 20.45 15.78 -12.53
CA MET A 56 20.05 14.47 -13.08
C MET A 56 19.49 14.65 -14.50
N SER A 57 19.97 13.85 -15.44
CA SER A 57 19.42 13.86 -16.80
C SER A 57 17.96 13.41 -16.82
N VAL A 58 17.20 13.81 -17.84
CA VAL A 58 15.80 13.34 -18.00
C VAL A 58 15.73 11.84 -18.11
N TRP A 59 16.75 11.21 -18.70
CA TRP A 59 16.83 9.76 -18.84
C TRP A 59 17.05 9.05 -17.50
N SER A 60 17.87 9.57 -16.59
CA SER A 60 18.03 9.02 -15.25
C SER A 60 16.74 9.09 -14.45
N ILE A 61 16.02 10.20 -14.57
CA ILE A 61 14.70 10.33 -13.94
C ILE A 61 13.74 9.24 -14.47
N ILE A 62 13.66 9.04 -15.79
CA ILE A 62 12.79 8.04 -16.41
C ILE A 62 13.19 6.63 -15.96
N ILE A 63 14.49 6.31 -15.94
CA ILE A 63 15.02 5.02 -15.51
C ILE A 63 14.69 4.77 -14.04
N LEU A 64 14.95 5.75 -13.15
CA LEU A 64 14.66 5.67 -11.73
C LEU A 64 13.17 5.41 -11.48
N TYR A 65 12.29 6.21 -12.08
CA TYR A 65 10.85 6.03 -11.92
C TYR A 65 10.36 4.72 -12.55
N GLY A 66 10.97 4.29 -13.67
CA GLY A 66 10.68 3.00 -14.30
C GLY A 66 11.01 1.82 -13.37
N PHE A 67 12.19 1.79 -12.73
CA PHE A 67 12.57 0.76 -11.76
C PHE A 67 11.71 0.81 -10.50
N LEU A 68 11.48 2.00 -9.94
CA LEU A 68 10.58 2.17 -8.80
C LEU A 68 9.18 1.64 -9.12
N PHE A 69 8.69 1.95 -10.31
CA PHE A 69 7.37 1.51 -10.73
C PHE A 69 7.31 -0.01 -10.92
N LEU A 70 8.25 -0.61 -11.63
CA LEU A 70 8.23 -2.04 -11.95
C LEU A 70 8.48 -2.92 -10.72
N ILE A 71 9.41 -2.57 -9.85
CA ILE A 71 9.86 -3.46 -8.77
C ILE A 71 9.19 -3.10 -7.45
N TYR A 72 9.28 -1.83 -7.06
CA TYR A 72 8.89 -1.40 -5.73
C TYR A 72 7.37 -1.22 -5.57
N TYR A 73 6.70 -0.61 -6.54
CA TYR A 73 5.29 -0.23 -6.40
C TYR A 73 4.34 -1.43 -6.23
N PRO A 74 4.43 -2.53 -7.02
CA PRO A 74 3.62 -3.72 -6.78
C PRO A 74 3.89 -4.38 -5.43
N LEU A 75 5.15 -4.39 -4.99
CA LEU A 75 5.54 -4.94 -3.70
C LEU A 75 4.96 -4.11 -2.55
N ALA A 76 5.06 -2.78 -2.62
CA ALA A 76 4.53 -1.88 -1.61
C ALA A 76 2.99 -1.86 -1.60
N LEU A 77 2.35 -1.73 -2.78
CA LEU A 77 0.89 -1.58 -2.87
C LEU A 77 0.14 -2.89 -2.67
N VAL A 78 0.64 -4.01 -3.20
CA VAL A 78 -0.07 -5.30 -3.14
C VAL A 78 0.54 -6.21 -2.09
N GLY A 79 1.86 -6.43 -2.11
CA GLY A 79 2.53 -7.35 -1.21
C GLY A 79 2.45 -6.93 0.25
N TYR A 80 2.90 -5.74 0.55
CA TYR A 80 2.99 -5.24 1.91
C TYR A 80 1.61 -5.12 2.58
N TYR A 81 0.63 -4.49 1.91
CA TYR A 81 -0.72 -4.38 2.48
C TYR A 81 -1.37 -5.75 2.71
N ASN A 82 -1.21 -6.68 1.78
CA ASN A 82 -1.79 -8.03 1.93
C ASN A 82 -1.09 -8.86 3.00
N ALA A 83 0.21 -8.66 3.25
CA ALA A 83 0.91 -9.33 4.34
C ALA A 83 0.29 -8.98 5.69
N PHE A 84 -0.09 -7.71 5.91
CA PHE A 84 -0.77 -7.30 7.16
C PHE A 84 -2.23 -7.78 7.25
N LYS A 85 -2.90 -8.00 6.13
CA LYS A 85 -4.20 -8.67 6.13
C LYS A 85 -4.08 -10.12 6.63
N ASP A 86 -3.01 -10.83 6.27
CA ASP A 86 -2.76 -12.18 6.75
C ASP A 86 -2.42 -12.20 8.25
N VAL A 87 -1.67 -11.20 8.74
CA VAL A 87 -1.39 -11.03 10.18
C VAL A 87 -2.67 -10.96 11.01
N LEU A 88 -3.71 -10.28 10.51
CA LEU A 88 -5.02 -10.20 11.17
C LEU A 88 -5.77 -11.54 11.21
N LYS A 89 -5.47 -12.46 10.29
CA LYS A 89 -6.09 -13.79 10.23
C LYS A 89 -5.38 -14.85 11.09
N ASN A 90 -4.52 -14.43 12.03
CA ASN A 90 -3.70 -15.32 12.87
C ASN A 90 -2.69 -16.20 12.11
N ASP A 91 -2.14 -15.69 11.02
CA ASP A 91 -1.04 -16.31 10.31
C ASP A 91 0.22 -16.44 11.20
N ASP A 92 1.10 -17.35 10.86
CA ASP A 92 2.29 -17.79 11.60
C ASP A 92 3.43 -16.75 11.70
N GLY A 93 3.14 -15.48 11.43
CA GLY A 93 4.08 -14.36 11.55
C GLY A 93 5.09 -14.23 10.43
N LYS A 94 4.93 -14.97 9.32
CA LYS A 94 5.81 -14.91 8.13
C LYS A 94 5.53 -13.69 7.24
N VAL A 95 5.50 -12.50 7.82
CA VAL A 95 5.10 -11.26 7.14
C VAL A 95 5.93 -10.99 5.88
N VAL A 96 7.27 -11.16 5.97
CA VAL A 96 8.18 -10.95 4.83
C VAL A 96 7.92 -11.95 3.71
N SER A 97 7.80 -13.23 4.05
CA SER A 97 7.52 -14.28 3.06
C SER A 97 6.19 -14.04 2.35
N ASN A 98 5.15 -13.68 3.10
CA ASN A 98 3.81 -13.41 2.57
C ASN A 98 3.79 -12.15 1.69
N MET A 99 4.59 -11.14 2.02
CA MET A 99 4.76 -9.93 1.21
C MET A 99 5.31 -10.28 -0.19
N PHE A 100 6.39 -11.05 -0.26
CA PHE A 100 7.01 -11.45 -1.52
C PHE A 100 6.15 -12.48 -2.28
N ALA A 101 5.73 -13.54 -1.63
CA ALA A 101 4.92 -14.59 -2.25
C ALA A 101 3.61 -14.05 -2.81
N GLY A 102 2.94 -13.15 -2.07
CA GLY A 102 1.71 -12.50 -2.52
C GLY A 102 1.90 -11.63 -3.75
N THR A 103 3.07 -10.98 -3.89
CA THR A 103 3.37 -10.13 -5.05
C THR A 103 3.79 -10.97 -6.25
N PHE A 104 4.79 -11.83 -6.08
CA PHE A 104 5.40 -12.55 -7.23
C PHE A 104 4.48 -13.60 -7.83
N LYS A 105 3.66 -14.28 -7.03
CA LYS A 105 2.68 -15.25 -7.54
C LYS A 105 1.65 -14.63 -8.49
N THR A 106 1.35 -13.34 -8.31
CA THR A 106 0.34 -12.62 -9.09
C THR A 106 0.91 -11.34 -9.70
N TYR A 107 2.23 -11.34 -9.99
CA TYR A 107 2.96 -10.14 -10.39
C TYR A 107 2.32 -9.36 -11.55
N PRO A 108 1.90 -9.96 -12.68
CA PRO A 108 1.29 -9.19 -13.77
C PRO A 108 0.02 -8.47 -13.36
N ARG A 109 -0.76 -9.06 -12.46
CA ARG A 109 -1.99 -8.45 -11.94
C ARG A 109 -1.68 -7.34 -10.91
N ALA A 110 -0.68 -7.57 -10.05
CA ALA A 110 -0.22 -6.58 -9.10
C ALA A 110 0.35 -5.35 -9.81
N LEU A 111 1.13 -5.56 -10.86
CA LEU A 111 1.67 -4.50 -11.72
C LEU A 111 0.54 -3.75 -12.46
N GLY A 112 -0.41 -4.47 -13.04
CA GLY A 112 -1.56 -3.88 -13.70
C GLY A 112 -2.42 -3.03 -12.75
N LEU A 113 -2.65 -3.50 -11.52
CA LEU A 113 -3.35 -2.72 -10.50
C LEU A 113 -2.56 -1.45 -10.13
N SER A 114 -1.26 -1.57 -9.90
CA SER A 114 -0.39 -0.45 -9.54
C SER A 114 -0.38 0.64 -10.63
N LEU A 115 -0.33 0.22 -11.90
CA LEU A 115 -0.38 1.12 -13.05
C LEU A 115 -1.72 1.86 -13.13
N LEU A 116 -2.82 1.13 -13.08
CA LEU A 116 -4.16 1.73 -13.13
C LEU A 116 -4.42 2.66 -11.94
N TYR A 117 -4.00 2.24 -10.73
CA TYR A 117 -4.12 3.06 -9.53
C TYR A 117 -3.38 4.39 -9.71
N MET A 118 -2.12 4.34 -10.14
CA MET A 118 -1.28 5.52 -10.35
C MET A 118 -1.88 6.44 -11.43
N ILE A 119 -2.26 5.89 -12.59
CA ILE A 119 -2.84 6.66 -13.69
C ILE A 119 -4.14 7.36 -13.24
N PHE A 120 -5.04 6.62 -12.61
CA PHE A 120 -6.32 7.20 -12.21
C PHE A 120 -6.16 8.25 -11.11
N VAL A 121 -5.32 8.00 -10.11
CA VAL A 121 -5.07 8.99 -9.05
C VAL A 121 -4.40 10.24 -9.65
N PHE A 122 -3.43 10.08 -10.55
CA PHE A 122 -2.76 11.18 -11.22
C PHE A 122 -3.72 12.02 -12.08
N LEU A 123 -4.55 11.38 -12.90
CA LEU A 123 -5.54 12.08 -13.74
C LEU A 123 -6.54 12.87 -12.89
N TRP A 124 -7.01 12.30 -11.79
CA TRP A 124 -7.91 13.00 -10.88
C TRP A 124 -7.23 14.14 -10.13
N ALA A 125 -5.97 13.98 -9.74
CA ALA A 125 -5.17 15.02 -9.09
C ALA A 125 -4.87 16.19 -10.03
N LEU A 126 -4.71 15.91 -11.34
CA LEU A 126 -4.52 16.92 -12.39
C LEU A 126 -5.77 17.78 -12.61
N LEU A 127 -6.96 17.17 -12.51
CA LEU A 127 -8.23 17.88 -12.64
C LEU A 127 -8.47 18.82 -11.46
N LEU A 128 -8.38 18.32 -10.23
CA LEU A 128 -8.53 19.08 -8.99
C LEU A 128 -7.97 18.24 -7.84
N TYR A 129 -7.19 18.85 -6.95
CA TYR A 129 -6.52 18.15 -5.84
C TYR A 129 -7.51 17.42 -4.91
N ILE A 130 -8.65 18.04 -4.58
CA ILE A 130 -9.67 17.45 -3.69
C ILE A 130 -10.34 16.20 -4.29
N PRO A 131 -10.85 16.20 -5.54
CA PRO A 131 -11.33 14.97 -6.19
C PRO A 131 -10.28 13.87 -6.28
N GLY A 132 -8.99 14.22 -6.45
CA GLY A 132 -7.88 13.26 -6.44
C GLY A 132 -7.80 12.50 -5.12
N ILE A 133 -7.87 13.20 -3.98
CA ILE A 133 -7.89 12.58 -2.65
C ILE A 133 -9.11 11.66 -2.49
N ILE A 134 -10.29 12.12 -2.86
CA ILE A 134 -11.54 11.34 -2.74
C ILE A 134 -11.45 10.04 -3.56
N LYS A 135 -10.82 10.09 -4.74
CA LYS A 135 -10.61 8.90 -5.59
C LYS A 135 -9.51 7.99 -5.06
N ALA A 136 -8.43 8.54 -4.54
CA ALA A 136 -7.39 7.75 -3.88
C ALA A 136 -7.96 6.93 -2.71
N LEU A 137 -8.79 7.56 -1.86
CA LEU A 137 -9.51 6.86 -0.79
C LEU A 137 -10.45 5.77 -1.33
N ALA A 138 -11.14 6.03 -2.45
CA ALA A 138 -12.03 5.05 -3.07
C ALA A 138 -11.30 3.83 -3.63
N TYR A 139 -10.06 3.97 -4.07
CA TYR A 139 -9.24 2.89 -4.63
C TYR A 139 -8.44 2.12 -3.59
N MET A 140 -8.34 2.62 -2.35
CA MET A 140 -7.41 2.12 -1.34
C MET A 140 -7.65 0.66 -0.92
N MET A 141 -8.85 0.12 -1.12
CA MET A 141 -9.18 -1.27 -0.82
C MET A 141 -8.82 -2.24 -1.97
N SER A 142 -8.50 -1.74 -3.16
CA SER A 142 -8.25 -2.58 -4.35
C SER A 142 -7.09 -3.59 -4.21
N PRO A 143 -5.98 -3.34 -3.49
CA PRO A 143 -4.94 -4.34 -3.29
C PRO A 143 -5.42 -5.57 -2.51
N TYR A 144 -6.28 -5.36 -1.51
CA TYR A 144 -6.88 -6.45 -0.73
C TYR A 144 -7.86 -7.26 -1.56
N ILE A 145 -8.69 -6.56 -2.36
CA ILE A 145 -9.68 -7.17 -3.26
C ILE A 145 -8.97 -8.04 -4.30
N LEU A 146 -7.89 -7.55 -4.90
CA LEU A 146 -7.12 -8.29 -5.91
C LEU A 146 -6.59 -9.63 -5.40
N LYS A 147 -6.27 -9.70 -4.10
CA LYS A 147 -5.83 -10.94 -3.44
C LYS A 147 -7.00 -11.84 -3.09
N ASP A 148 -8.11 -11.28 -2.58
CA ASP A 148 -9.29 -12.06 -2.18
C ASP A 148 -10.03 -12.66 -3.38
N HIS A 149 -9.98 -11.98 -4.51
CA HIS A 149 -10.68 -12.31 -5.74
C HIS A 149 -9.68 -12.52 -6.91
N PRO A 150 -9.01 -13.70 -6.94
CA PRO A 150 -8.02 -13.98 -7.99
C PRO A 150 -8.60 -14.02 -9.40
N GLU A 151 -9.91 -14.17 -9.55
CA GLU A 151 -10.64 -14.14 -10.82
C GLU A 151 -10.81 -12.74 -11.40
N LEU A 152 -10.77 -11.68 -10.57
CA LEU A 152 -10.99 -10.32 -11.02
C LEU A 152 -9.76 -9.73 -11.73
N SER A 153 -10.01 -8.98 -12.79
CA SER A 153 -8.98 -8.13 -13.41
C SER A 153 -8.66 -6.91 -12.52
N PRO A 154 -7.49 -6.26 -12.70
CA PRO A 154 -7.11 -5.06 -11.95
C PRO A 154 -8.18 -3.94 -12.00
N ASN A 155 -8.77 -3.72 -13.16
CA ASN A 155 -9.83 -2.72 -13.33
C ASN A 155 -11.12 -3.10 -12.58
N GLN A 156 -11.48 -4.38 -12.59
CA GLN A 156 -12.63 -4.88 -11.81
C GLN A 156 -12.39 -4.74 -10.30
N ALA A 157 -11.16 -4.99 -9.82
CA ALA A 157 -10.81 -4.79 -8.42
C ALA A 157 -10.91 -3.32 -8.00
N LEU A 158 -10.47 -2.36 -8.85
CA LEU A 158 -10.67 -0.92 -8.63
C LEU A 158 -12.17 -0.55 -8.57
N ASN A 159 -12.95 -1.05 -9.52
CA ASN A 159 -14.40 -0.78 -9.56
C ASN A 159 -15.13 -1.36 -8.34
N LEU A 160 -14.73 -2.54 -7.88
CA LEU A 160 -15.29 -3.13 -6.66
C LEU A 160 -14.87 -2.32 -5.42
N SER A 161 -13.63 -1.84 -5.36
CA SER A 161 -13.17 -0.93 -4.30
C SER A 161 -14.03 0.33 -4.22
N ILE A 162 -14.34 0.98 -5.35
CA ILE A 162 -15.22 2.15 -5.40
C ILE A 162 -16.61 1.84 -4.81
N LYS A 163 -17.18 0.67 -5.17
CA LYS A 163 -18.51 0.25 -4.68
C LYS A 163 -18.48 -0.01 -3.18
N MET A 164 -17.49 -0.73 -2.68
CA MET A 164 -17.31 -1.03 -1.25
C MET A 164 -17.10 0.25 -0.43
N MET A 165 -16.32 1.20 -0.93
CA MET A 165 -16.00 2.47 -0.26
C MET A 165 -17.12 3.52 -0.35
N LYS A 166 -18.26 3.18 -0.97
CA LYS A 166 -19.40 4.10 -1.01
C LYS A 166 -20.01 4.27 0.39
N GLY A 167 -19.90 5.49 0.93
CA GLY A 167 -20.32 5.83 2.30
C GLY A 167 -19.17 5.80 3.33
N HIS A 168 -18.05 5.11 3.08
CA HIS A 168 -16.97 4.88 4.05
C HIS A 168 -15.69 5.70 3.79
N LYS A 169 -15.69 6.57 2.77
CA LYS A 169 -14.49 7.36 2.43
C LYS A 169 -14.12 8.34 3.54
N PHE A 170 -15.11 8.93 4.17
CA PHE A 170 -14.90 9.88 5.26
C PHE A 170 -14.39 9.17 6.53
N ASP A 171 -14.91 7.98 6.81
CA ASP A 171 -14.43 7.15 7.93
C ASP A 171 -12.96 6.79 7.75
N LEU A 172 -12.56 6.37 6.53
CA LEU A 172 -11.17 6.11 6.20
C LEU A 172 -10.31 7.37 6.31
N PHE A 173 -10.80 8.51 5.86
CA PHE A 173 -10.11 9.78 5.99
C PHE A 173 -9.86 10.15 7.45
N CYS A 174 -10.88 10.05 8.31
CA CYS A 174 -10.75 10.28 9.74
C CYS A 174 -9.79 9.28 10.41
N LEU A 175 -9.80 8.01 9.98
CA LEU A 175 -8.85 7.02 10.46
C LEU A 175 -7.43 7.41 10.11
N MET A 176 -7.16 7.85 8.89
CA MET A 176 -5.83 8.32 8.47
C MET A 176 -5.39 9.58 9.23
N LEU A 177 -6.29 10.55 9.40
CA LEU A 177 -6.03 11.74 10.21
C LEU A 177 -5.65 11.39 11.65
N SER A 178 -6.23 10.35 12.22
CA SER A 178 -5.93 9.91 13.59
C SER A 178 -4.51 9.38 13.77
N PHE A 179 -3.76 9.15 12.70
CA PHE A 179 -2.33 8.80 12.71
C PHE A 179 -1.40 10.01 12.50
N LEU A 180 -1.94 11.19 12.17
CA LEU A 180 -1.15 12.38 11.87
C LEU A 180 -0.22 12.75 13.04
N GLY A 181 -0.73 12.76 14.28
CA GLY A 181 0.08 13.04 15.46
C GLY A 181 1.25 12.07 15.63
N TRP A 182 1.00 10.77 15.42
CA TRP A 182 2.05 9.74 15.47
C TRP A 182 3.06 9.90 14.33
N SER A 183 2.60 10.31 13.14
CA SER A 183 3.47 10.59 11.99
C SER A 183 4.40 11.77 12.28
N PHE A 184 3.90 12.83 12.91
CA PHE A 184 4.75 13.93 13.35
C PHE A 184 5.81 13.47 14.36
N LEU A 185 5.43 12.69 15.38
CA LEU A 185 6.38 12.13 16.34
C LEU A 185 7.43 11.24 15.66
N ALA A 186 7.04 10.47 14.66
CA ALA A 186 7.97 9.63 13.91
C ALA A 186 9.01 10.46 13.12
N ILE A 187 8.67 11.65 12.63
CA ILE A 187 9.61 12.56 11.97
C ILE A 187 10.69 13.02 12.94
N PHE A 188 10.35 13.37 14.20
CA PHE A 188 11.33 13.80 15.21
C PHE A 188 12.34 12.71 15.58
N THR A 189 12.03 11.44 15.32
CA THR A 189 12.98 10.33 15.49
C THR A 189 13.85 10.08 14.24
N LEU A 190 14.02 11.08 13.36
CA LEU A 190 14.69 10.96 12.07
C LEU A 190 14.08 9.84 11.19
N GLY A 191 12.78 9.59 11.35
CA GLY A 191 12.07 8.58 10.59
C GLY A 191 12.11 7.16 11.17
N ILE A 192 12.94 6.89 12.20
CA ILE A 192 13.02 5.56 12.83
C ILE A 192 11.66 5.12 13.37
N GLY A 193 10.86 6.03 13.89
CA GLY A 193 9.50 5.76 14.38
C GLY A 193 8.57 5.15 13.33
N TYR A 194 8.81 5.38 12.04
CA TYR A 194 8.02 4.78 10.97
C TYR A 194 8.18 3.25 10.87
N LEU A 195 9.27 2.67 11.38
CA LEU A 195 9.44 1.21 11.41
C LEU A 195 8.36 0.50 12.22
N TRP A 196 7.83 1.16 13.24
CA TRP A 196 6.70 0.67 14.05
C TRP A 196 5.36 1.23 13.58
N LEU A 197 5.35 2.48 13.16
CA LEU A 197 4.13 3.16 12.74
C LEU A 197 3.57 2.56 11.43
N ALA A 198 4.41 2.26 10.46
CA ALA A 198 3.98 1.72 9.16
C ALA A 198 3.27 0.35 9.29
N PRO A 199 3.81 -0.68 9.99
CA PRO A 199 3.09 -1.92 10.22
C PRO A 199 1.79 -1.71 11.02
N TYR A 200 1.77 -0.80 11.97
CA TYR A 200 0.56 -0.48 12.73
C TYR A 200 -0.53 0.13 11.83
N MET A 201 -0.18 1.11 11.01
CA MET A 201 -1.11 1.71 10.05
C MET A 201 -1.63 0.67 9.05
N SER A 202 -0.74 -0.18 8.51
CA SER A 202 -1.11 -1.21 7.54
C SER A 202 -2.02 -2.28 8.13
N ALA A 203 -1.77 -2.72 9.37
CA ALA A 203 -2.66 -3.63 10.09
C ALA A 203 -4.03 -2.98 10.37
N THR A 204 -4.06 -1.68 10.71
CA THR A 204 -5.30 -0.95 10.92
C THR A 204 -6.11 -0.81 9.62
N LEU A 205 -5.44 -0.52 8.50
CA LEU A 205 -6.09 -0.47 7.19
C LEU A 205 -6.64 -1.83 6.76
N ALA A 206 -5.91 -2.91 7.06
CA ALA A 206 -6.41 -4.27 6.80
C ALA A 206 -7.63 -4.61 7.67
N ALA A 207 -7.67 -4.17 8.94
CA ALA A 207 -8.85 -4.31 9.80
C ALA A 207 -10.04 -3.50 9.26
N PHE A 208 -9.79 -2.28 8.78
CA PHE A 208 -10.81 -1.45 8.12
C PHE A 208 -11.37 -2.14 6.87
N TYR A 209 -10.49 -2.71 6.03
CA TYR A 209 -10.92 -3.47 4.86
C TYR A 209 -11.85 -4.64 5.23
N GLN A 210 -11.50 -5.42 6.26
CA GLN A 210 -12.35 -6.55 6.70
C GLN A 210 -13.70 -6.08 7.18
N ASP A 211 -13.78 -4.96 7.87
CA ASP A 211 -15.03 -4.39 8.38
C ASP A 211 -15.93 -3.90 7.23
N VAL A 212 -15.36 -3.14 6.28
CA VAL A 212 -16.09 -2.66 5.08
C VAL A 212 -16.53 -3.83 4.20
N LYS A 213 -15.69 -4.86 4.06
CA LYS A 213 -16.01 -6.07 3.30
C LYS A 213 -17.21 -6.80 3.90
N ALA A 214 -17.20 -7.05 5.20
CA ALA A 214 -18.30 -7.71 5.91
C ALA A 214 -19.63 -6.94 5.75
N GLU A 215 -19.57 -5.60 5.85
CA GLU A 215 -20.74 -4.76 5.66
C GLU A 215 -21.25 -4.77 4.20
N TYR A 216 -20.33 -4.77 3.22
CA TYR A 216 -20.69 -4.84 1.81
C TYR A 216 -21.33 -6.18 1.45
N GLU A 217 -20.78 -7.30 1.93
CA GLU A 217 -21.32 -8.64 1.73
C GLU A 217 -22.70 -8.79 2.40
N GLY A 218 -22.89 -8.23 3.60
CA GLY A 218 -24.16 -8.23 4.30
C GLY A 218 -25.27 -7.38 3.65
N ARG A 219 -24.89 -6.42 2.77
CA ARG A 219 -25.84 -5.62 1.99
C ARG A 219 -26.26 -6.30 0.68
N GLN A 220 -25.54 -7.34 0.23
CA GLN A 220 -25.95 -8.09 -0.95
C GLN A 220 -27.03 -9.11 -0.53
N PRO A 221 -28.20 -9.13 -1.19
CA PRO A 221 -29.16 -10.20 -0.96
C PRO A 221 -28.43 -11.53 -1.25
N ALA A 222 -28.65 -12.52 -0.38
CA ALA A 222 -28.13 -13.86 -0.61
C ALA A 222 -28.48 -14.26 -2.06
N ALA A 223 -27.45 -14.54 -2.85
CA ALA A 223 -27.65 -14.96 -4.23
C ALA A 223 -28.50 -16.23 -4.18
N ALA A 224 -29.76 -16.09 -4.61
CA ALA A 224 -30.73 -17.16 -4.70
C ALA A 224 -30.35 -18.10 -5.88
#